data_70984ba37f75afe6045ad170aceb4090
#
_entry.id   70984ba37f75afe6045ad170aceb4090
#
_cell.length_a   1.000
_cell.length_b   1.000
_cell.length_c   1.000
_cell.angle_alpha   90.00
_cell.angle_beta   90.00
_cell.angle_gamma   90.00
#
_symmetry.space_group_name_H-M   'P 1'
#
loop_
_entity.id
_entity.type
_entity.pdbx_description
1 polymer ?
#
loop_
_entity_poly.entity_id
_entity_poly.type
_entity_poly.pdbx_seq_one_letter_code
_entity_poly.pdbx_strand_id
1 'polypeptide(L)'
;MGTEWGPPPGSTAQHGDELARHLQAGSLDAARRTADELLAADGQDEALALLAEHAGSSPIALELFVEVLDGTGVVRRFAGAALLDPGAVEDVAQDSLISIAESIHRFDGRSKVTTWVHAIVRRRVADHLRRQRATVELEEQHRPAERMSSMIAQRVSVRQVLADLPDLYRVPLELRDLEQLSYAQIAAQLDRAEGTVKSQVSRGRAMLAGRLGADDPAPGAPA
;
A
#
# COMPACT_ATOMS: atom_id res chain seq x y z
N MET A 1 14.42 -25.77 41.73
CA MET A 1 15.28 -25.30 40.61
C MET A 1 14.42 -25.15 39.41
N GLY A 2 13.85 -23.92 39.20
CA GLY A 2 13.08 -23.57 38.01
C GLY A 2 14.08 -23.16 36.94
N THR A 3 14.16 -23.93 35.87
CA THR A 3 14.83 -23.50 34.64
C THR A 3 14.01 -22.41 34.03
N GLU A 4 14.48 -21.14 34.14
CA GLU A 4 14.01 -20.06 33.32
C GLU A 4 14.24 -20.43 31.85
N TRP A 5 13.18 -20.76 31.17
CA TRP A 5 13.17 -20.99 29.74
C TRP A 5 13.15 -19.62 29.04
N GLY A 6 14.35 -19.03 28.88
CA GLY A 6 14.52 -17.89 28.01
C GLY A 6 14.36 -18.33 26.54
N PRO A 7 13.81 -17.48 25.66
CA PRO A 7 13.72 -17.80 24.25
C PRO A 7 15.13 -18.10 23.69
N PRO A 8 15.24 -18.97 22.66
CA PRO A 8 16.53 -19.32 22.07
C PRO A 8 17.25 -18.04 21.59
N PRO A 9 18.61 -17.99 21.67
CA PRO A 9 19.36 -16.81 21.20
C PRO A 9 19.06 -16.57 19.72
N GLY A 10 18.65 -15.32 19.41
CA GLY A 10 18.21 -14.91 18.07
C GLY A 10 16.69 -14.94 17.87
N SER A 11 15.87 -15.00 18.93
CA SER A 11 14.41 -14.86 18.78
C SER A 11 14.05 -13.41 18.42
N THR A 12 13.00 -13.23 17.61
CA THR A 12 12.46 -11.93 17.18
C THR A 12 12.26 -10.98 18.38
N ALA A 13 11.76 -11.50 19.51
CA ALA A 13 11.58 -10.73 20.74
C ALA A 13 12.89 -10.17 21.32
N GLN A 14 14.00 -10.91 21.26
CA GLN A 14 15.31 -10.40 21.71
C GLN A 14 15.83 -9.28 20.83
N HIS A 15 15.73 -9.42 19.51
CA HIS A 15 16.12 -8.37 18.59
C HIS A 15 15.22 -7.12 18.75
N GLY A 16 13.93 -7.30 19.08
CA GLY A 16 13.04 -6.21 19.40
C GLY A 16 13.51 -5.39 20.61
N ASP A 17 13.84 -6.05 21.72
CA ASP A 17 14.37 -5.41 22.92
C ASP A 17 15.73 -4.72 22.68
N GLU A 18 16.57 -5.32 21.83
CA GLU A 18 17.86 -4.73 21.43
C GLU A 18 17.68 -3.49 20.57
N LEU A 19 16.79 -3.54 19.59
CA LEU A 19 16.45 -2.40 18.75
C LEU A 19 15.96 -1.23 19.61
N ALA A 20 15.01 -1.45 20.51
CA ALA A 20 14.51 -0.43 21.41
C ALA A 20 15.64 0.21 22.24
N ARG A 21 16.56 -0.59 22.80
CA ARG A 21 17.73 -0.08 23.55
C ARG A 21 18.67 0.77 22.70
N HIS A 22 18.95 0.34 21.46
CA HIS A 22 19.81 1.09 20.54
C HIS A 22 19.19 2.41 20.10
N LEU A 23 17.88 2.44 19.86
CA LEU A 23 17.15 3.66 19.56
C LEU A 23 17.17 4.66 20.73
N GLN A 24 16.98 4.17 21.98
CA GLN A 24 17.08 4.99 23.18
C GLN A 24 18.51 5.52 23.43
N ALA A 25 19.52 4.72 23.12
CA ALA A 25 20.92 5.10 23.22
C ALA A 25 21.40 6.05 22.10
N GLY A 26 20.58 6.29 21.07
CA GLY A 26 20.93 7.14 19.94
C GLY A 26 22.00 6.52 19.01
N SER A 27 22.13 5.19 18.98
CA SER A 27 23.15 4.49 18.20
C SER A 27 22.57 4.01 16.86
N LEU A 28 22.70 4.84 15.80
CA LEU A 28 22.17 4.55 14.46
C LEU A 28 22.68 3.23 13.88
N ASP A 29 24.02 3.01 13.91
CA ASP A 29 24.62 1.80 13.30
C ASP A 29 24.21 0.51 14.01
N ALA A 30 24.07 0.55 15.35
CA ALA A 30 23.63 -0.59 16.12
C ALA A 30 22.14 -0.85 15.89
N ALA A 31 21.30 0.18 15.90
CA ALA A 31 19.88 0.08 15.62
C ALA A 31 19.62 -0.47 14.22
N ARG A 32 20.39 0.00 13.21
CA ARG A 32 20.29 -0.49 11.82
C ARG A 32 20.60 -1.99 11.72
N ARG A 33 21.73 -2.45 12.28
CA ARG A 33 22.07 -3.87 12.27
C ARG A 33 20.98 -4.74 12.91
N THR A 34 20.46 -4.31 14.05
CA THR A 34 19.41 -5.07 14.73
C THR A 34 18.08 -5.05 13.96
N ALA A 35 17.76 -3.95 13.28
CA ALA A 35 16.60 -3.90 12.37
C ALA A 35 16.78 -4.88 11.18
N ASP A 36 17.96 -4.94 10.58
CA ASP A 36 18.29 -5.88 9.50
C ASP A 36 18.19 -7.34 9.97
N GLU A 37 18.65 -7.64 11.17
CA GLU A 37 18.54 -8.97 11.79
C GLU A 37 17.07 -9.35 12.05
N LEU A 38 16.24 -8.41 12.49
CA LEU A 38 14.81 -8.61 12.64
C LEU A 38 14.13 -8.90 11.29
N LEU A 39 14.48 -8.14 10.24
CA LEU A 39 13.96 -8.37 8.89
C LEU A 39 14.38 -9.74 8.35
N ALA A 40 15.62 -10.15 8.58
CA ALA A 40 16.12 -11.45 8.17
C ALA A 40 15.44 -12.62 8.90
N ALA A 41 14.93 -12.38 10.13
CA ALA A 41 14.16 -13.32 10.93
C ALA A 41 12.64 -13.28 10.68
N ASP A 42 12.19 -12.69 9.57
CA ASP A 42 10.76 -12.48 9.21
C ASP A 42 9.98 -11.59 10.21
N GLY A 43 10.71 -10.80 11.02
CA GLY A 43 10.17 -9.87 12.03
C GLY A 43 9.78 -8.49 11.48
N GLN A 44 9.38 -8.39 10.21
CA GLN A 44 9.07 -7.11 9.54
C GLN A 44 8.00 -6.29 10.28
N ASP A 45 6.90 -6.92 10.69
CA ASP A 45 5.80 -6.23 11.39
C ASP A 45 6.29 -5.66 12.73
N GLU A 46 7.16 -6.39 13.45
CA GLU A 46 7.73 -5.99 14.73
C GLU A 46 8.75 -4.86 14.57
N ALA A 47 9.67 -4.98 13.61
CA ALA A 47 10.62 -3.91 13.29
C ALA A 47 9.91 -2.59 12.95
N LEU A 48 8.91 -2.64 12.06
CA LEU A 48 8.12 -1.46 11.70
C LEU A 48 7.33 -0.89 12.88
N ALA A 49 6.79 -1.73 13.77
CA ALA A 49 6.05 -1.27 14.95
C ALA A 49 6.95 -0.53 15.93
N LEU A 50 8.11 -1.12 16.28
CA LEU A 50 9.09 -0.52 17.19
C LEU A 50 9.67 0.79 16.63
N LEU A 51 10.04 0.80 15.36
CA LEU A 51 10.56 2.01 14.72
C LEU A 51 9.50 3.11 14.69
N ALA A 52 8.23 2.78 14.35
CA ALA A 52 7.13 3.75 14.34
C ALA A 52 6.83 4.35 15.71
N GLU A 53 6.92 3.54 16.79
CA GLU A 53 6.72 4.00 18.16
C GLU A 53 7.74 5.09 18.56
N HIS A 54 8.99 4.95 18.10
CA HIS A 54 10.08 5.87 18.44
C HIS A 54 10.27 7.00 17.42
N ALA A 55 9.77 6.85 16.17
CA ALA A 55 9.99 7.78 15.07
C ALA A 55 9.42 9.17 15.32
N GLY A 56 8.37 9.30 16.13
CA GLY A 56 7.79 10.60 16.50
C GLY A 56 8.68 11.46 17.38
N SER A 57 9.64 10.87 18.09
CA SER A 57 10.53 11.55 19.06
C SER A 57 12.01 11.41 18.77
N SER A 58 12.42 10.51 17.88
CA SER A 58 13.81 10.22 17.55
C SER A 58 14.06 10.34 16.03
N PRO A 59 14.92 11.29 15.60
CA PRO A 59 15.30 11.38 14.19
C PRO A 59 15.92 10.10 13.63
N ILE A 60 16.68 9.37 14.45
CA ILE A 60 17.31 8.08 14.08
C ILE A 60 16.23 7.03 13.82
N ALA A 61 15.23 6.94 14.70
CA ALA A 61 14.13 6.01 14.51
C ALA A 61 13.28 6.37 13.28
N LEU A 62 13.09 7.65 12.99
CA LEU A 62 12.40 8.12 11.80
C LEU A 62 13.16 7.74 10.52
N GLU A 63 14.47 7.97 10.48
CA GLU A 63 15.33 7.60 9.35
C GLU A 63 15.24 6.11 9.07
N LEU A 64 15.47 5.26 10.09
CA LEU A 64 15.39 3.81 9.96
C LEU A 64 13.98 3.33 9.62
N PHE A 65 12.95 3.96 10.17
CA PHE A 65 11.56 3.63 9.85
C PHE A 65 11.26 3.82 8.36
N VAL A 66 11.65 4.95 7.80
CA VAL A 66 11.44 5.26 6.38
C VAL A 66 12.27 4.31 5.50
N GLU A 67 13.53 4.06 5.86
CA GLU A 67 14.43 3.15 5.14
C GLU A 67 13.87 1.71 5.11
N VAL A 68 13.50 1.18 6.27
CA VAL A 68 12.91 -0.18 6.38
C VAL A 68 11.59 -0.24 5.61
N LEU A 69 10.72 0.75 5.78
CA LEU A 69 9.42 0.79 5.11
C LEU A 69 9.58 0.81 3.58
N ASP A 70 10.52 1.59 3.05
CA ASP A 70 10.83 1.64 1.62
C ASP A 70 11.42 0.31 1.13
N GLY A 71 12.40 -0.25 1.87
CA GLY A 71 13.04 -1.52 1.56
C GLY A 71 12.08 -2.72 1.51
N THR A 72 11.01 -2.71 2.32
CA THR A 72 9.98 -3.77 2.27
C THR A 72 9.11 -3.75 1.01
N GLY A 73 9.14 -2.67 0.23
CA GLY A 73 8.31 -2.47 -0.95
C GLY A 73 6.80 -2.38 -0.67
N VAL A 74 6.38 -2.29 0.60
CA VAL A 74 4.96 -2.22 0.99
C VAL A 74 4.26 -1.02 0.36
N VAL A 75 4.91 0.15 0.37
CA VAL A 75 4.36 1.39 -0.19
C VAL A 75 4.14 1.25 -1.70
N ARG A 76 5.15 0.75 -2.44
CA ARG A 76 5.05 0.49 -3.88
C ARG A 76 3.97 -0.54 -4.21
N ARG A 77 3.86 -1.61 -3.41
CA ARG A 77 2.80 -2.62 -3.58
C ARG A 77 1.41 -2.01 -3.44
N PHE A 78 1.20 -1.11 -2.46
CA PHE A 78 -0.08 -0.45 -2.26
C PHE A 78 -0.40 0.54 -3.38
N ALA A 79 0.58 1.30 -3.86
CA ALA A 79 0.43 2.19 -5.01
C ALA A 79 0.15 1.41 -6.30
N GLY A 80 0.91 0.36 -6.58
CA GLY A 80 0.78 -0.49 -7.76
C GLY A 80 -0.52 -1.30 -7.80
N ALA A 81 -1.20 -1.49 -6.65
CA ALA A 81 -2.54 -2.09 -6.65
C ALA A 81 -3.62 -1.18 -7.26
N ALA A 82 -3.33 0.12 -7.43
CA ALA A 82 -4.28 1.11 -7.92
C ALA A 82 -3.81 1.86 -9.19
N LEU A 83 -2.51 1.86 -9.47
CA LEU A 83 -1.89 2.56 -10.60
C LEU A 83 -1.23 1.53 -11.52
N LEU A 84 -1.42 1.69 -12.83
CA LEU A 84 -0.86 0.80 -13.85
C LEU A 84 0.48 1.29 -14.40
N ASP A 85 0.69 2.61 -14.40
CA ASP A 85 1.94 3.22 -14.87
C ASP A 85 3.03 3.09 -13.79
N PRO A 86 4.17 2.42 -14.11
CA PRO A 86 5.28 2.27 -13.16
C PRO A 86 5.87 3.61 -12.68
N GLY A 87 5.92 4.62 -13.55
CA GLY A 87 6.38 5.96 -13.19
C GLY A 87 5.46 6.61 -12.13
N ALA A 88 4.15 6.55 -12.37
CA ALA A 88 3.16 7.03 -11.40
C ALA A 88 3.20 6.26 -10.07
N VAL A 89 3.49 4.95 -10.11
CA VAL A 89 3.68 4.14 -8.88
C VAL A 89 4.85 4.66 -8.07
N GLU A 90 5.99 4.93 -8.70
CA GLU A 90 7.18 5.43 -8.02
C GLU A 90 6.98 6.84 -7.46
N ASP A 91 6.39 7.76 -8.25
CA ASP A 91 6.07 9.12 -7.79
C ASP A 91 5.15 9.12 -6.58
N VAL A 92 4.07 8.32 -6.63
CA VAL A 92 3.13 8.19 -5.51
C VAL A 92 3.76 7.49 -4.31
N ALA A 93 4.67 6.55 -4.52
CA ALA A 93 5.40 5.89 -3.44
C ALA A 93 6.31 6.91 -2.71
N GLN A 94 7.07 7.72 -3.42
CA GLN A 94 7.90 8.77 -2.85
C GLN A 94 7.08 9.83 -2.10
N ASP A 95 6.01 10.36 -2.72
CA ASP A 95 5.08 11.30 -2.08
C ASP A 95 4.46 10.70 -0.80
N SER A 96 4.21 9.38 -0.80
CA SER A 96 3.66 8.68 0.36
C SER A 96 4.69 8.56 1.48
N LEU A 97 5.94 8.21 1.19
CA LEU A 97 7.02 8.12 2.17
C LEU A 97 7.26 9.48 2.86
N ILE A 98 7.27 10.57 2.09
CA ILE A 98 7.38 11.94 2.65
C ILE A 98 6.20 12.19 3.60
N SER A 99 4.97 11.89 3.18
CA SER A 99 3.77 12.12 3.98
C SER A 99 3.71 11.27 5.24
N ILE A 100 4.23 10.05 5.18
CA ILE A 100 4.38 9.13 6.31
C ILE A 100 5.38 9.74 7.30
N ALA A 101 6.55 10.17 6.84
CA ALA A 101 7.56 10.82 7.69
C ALA A 101 7.03 12.07 8.39
N GLU A 102 6.30 12.94 7.67
CA GLU A 102 5.71 14.15 8.21
C GLU A 102 4.61 13.87 9.25
N SER A 103 3.88 12.76 9.10
CA SER A 103 2.70 12.47 9.92
C SER A 103 2.92 11.38 10.97
N ILE A 104 4.11 10.79 11.09
CA ILE A 104 4.38 9.67 12.00
C ILE A 104 4.09 10.03 13.48
N HIS A 105 4.27 11.29 13.87
CA HIS A 105 3.93 11.78 15.21
C HIS A 105 2.44 11.66 15.56
N ARG A 106 1.56 11.37 14.57
CA ARG A 106 0.12 11.13 14.75
C ARG A 106 -0.23 9.64 14.81
N PHE A 107 0.74 8.77 14.58
CA PHE A 107 0.52 7.34 14.73
C PHE A 107 0.36 6.99 16.20
N ASP A 108 -0.80 6.47 16.58
CA ASP A 108 -1.19 6.21 17.98
C ASP A 108 -1.09 4.73 18.39
N GLY A 109 -0.56 3.87 17.51
CA GLY A 109 -0.39 2.44 17.76
C GLY A 109 -1.68 1.60 17.80
N ARG A 110 -2.87 2.21 17.59
CA ARG A 110 -4.16 1.49 17.65
C ARG A 110 -4.40 0.55 16.49
N SER A 111 -3.63 0.67 15.43
CA SER A 111 -3.67 -0.19 14.26
C SER A 111 -2.29 -0.70 13.92
N LYS A 112 -2.21 -1.74 13.08
CA LYS A 112 -0.92 -2.12 12.49
C LYS A 112 -0.37 -0.94 11.67
N VAL A 113 0.96 -0.76 11.71
CA VAL A 113 1.66 0.25 10.90
C VAL A 113 1.29 0.15 9.42
N THR A 114 1.27 -1.07 8.89
CA THR A 114 0.89 -1.32 7.48
C THR A 114 -0.53 -0.86 7.14
N THR A 115 -1.47 -0.92 8.08
CA THR A 115 -2.85 -0.41 7.90
C THR A 115 -2.86 1.11 7.84
N TRP A 116 -2.11 1.77 8.73
CA TRP A 116 -1.98 3.22 8.75
C TRP A 116 -1.27 3.74 7.49
N VAL A 117 -0.16 3.10 7.09
CA VAL A 117 0.57 3.38 5.84
C VAL A 117 -0.36 3.24 4.63
N HIS A 118 -1.14 2.16 4.55
CA HIS A 118 -2.10 1.94 3.46
C HIS A 118 -3.11 3.09 3.33
N ALA A 119 -3.60 3.64 4.46
CA ALA A 119 -4.53 4.77 4.41
C ALA A 119 -3.89 6.03 3.80
N ILE A 120 -2.59 6.29 4.10
CA ILE A 120 -1.84 7.42 3.53
C ILE A 120 -1.61 7.20 2.04
N VAL A 121 -1.11 6.02 1.63
CA VAL A 121 -0.88 5.70 0.21
C VAL A 121 -2.17 5.82 -0.60
N ARG A 122 -3.29 5.29 -0.10
CA ARG A 122 -4.59 5.42 -0.76
C ARG A 122 -5.00 6.86 -0.99
N ARG A 123 -4.73 7.74 -0.01
CA ARG A 123 -4.99 9.18 -0.16
C ARG A 123 -4.11 9.80 -1.25
N ARG A 124 -2.81 9.47 -1.29
CA ARG A 124 -1.88 9.96 -2.32
C ARG A 124 -2.24 9.48 -3.71
N VAL A 125 -2.65 8.22 -3.86
CA VAL A 125 -3.21 7.69 -5.11
C VAL A 125 -4.43 8.51 -5.57
N ALA A 126 -5.38 8.77 -4.67
CA ALA A 126 -6.56 9.57 -5.00
C ALA A 126 -6.20 11.01 -5.40
N ASP A 127 -5.19 11.62 -4.73
CA ASP A 127 -4.69 12.96 -5.07
C ASP A 127 -3.98 12.97 -6.44
N HIS A 128 -3.20 11.94 -6.75
CA HIS A 128 -2.55 11.76 -8.04
C HIS A 128 -3.57 11.64 -9.18
N LEU A 129 -4.56 10.76 -9.03
CA LEU A 129 -5.62 10.57 -10.03
C LEU A 129 -6.47 11.83 -10.24
N ARG A 130 -6.71 12.65 -9.20
CA ARG A 130 -7.40 13.94 -9.33
C ARG A 130 -6.56 14.94 -10.12
N ARG A 131 -5.26 15.02 -9.86
CA ARG A 131 -4.32 15.89 -10.60
C ARG A 131 -4.25 15.48 -12.07
N GLN A 132 -4.13 14.20 -12.37
CA GLN A 132 -4.15 13.71 -13.75
C GLN A 132 -5.42 14.13 -14.49
N ARG A 133 -6.60 14.00 -13.86
CA ARG A 133 -7.87 14.44 -14.48
C ARG A 133 -7.88 15.93 -14.76
N ALA A 134 -7.46 16.76 -13.82
CA ALA A 134 -7.39 18.20 -13.99
C ALA A 134 -6.42 18.61 -15.12
N THR A 135 -5.28 17.93 -15.25
CA THR A 135 -4.31 18.16 -16.34
C THR A 135 -4.90 17.79 -17.69
N VAL A 136 -5.62 16.66 -17.77
CA VAL A 136 -6.31 16.23 -18.99
C VAL A 136 -7.41 17.23 -19.39
N GLU A 137 -8.21 17.71 -18.43
CA GLU A 137 -9.24 18.72 -18.69
C GLU A 137 -8.65 20.04 -19.22
N LEU A 138 -7.49 20.46 -18.72
CA LEU A 138 -6.77 21.64 -19.20
C LEU A 138 -6.19 21.44 -20.61
N GLU A 139 -5.65 20.25 -20.91
CA GLU A 139 -5.16 19.89 -22.23
C GLU A 139 -6.29 19.68 -23.26
N GLU A 140 -7.44 19.15 -22.83
CA GLU A 140 -8.64 18.98 -23.67
C GLU A 140 -9.19 20.30 -24.18
N GLN A 141 -9.05 21.41 -23.46
CA GLN A 141 -9.40 22.74 -23.94
C GLN A 141 -8.56 23.17 -25.16
N HIS A 142 -7.44 22.52 -25.43
CA HIS A 142 -6.51 22.83 -26.51
C HIS A 142 -6.50 21.81 -27.68
N ARG A 143 -7.12 20.61 -27.55
CA ARG A 143 -7.20 19.57 -28.61
C ARG A 143 -8.44 18.67 -28.46
N PRO A 144 -9.60 19.05 -29.05
CA PRO A 144 -10.87 18.39 -28.71
C PRO A 144 -11.15 17.01 -29.32
N ALA A 145 -10.53 16.59 -30.41
CA ALA A 145 -11.13 15.52 -31.22
C ALA A 145 -10.52 14.09 -31.05
N GLU A 146 -9.22 13.94 -30.87
CA GLU A 146 -8.59 12.61 -30.94
C GLU A 146 -8.46 11.89 -29.60
N ARG A 147 -8.29 12.64 -28.50
CA ARG A 147 -8.14 12.06 -27.15
C ARG A 147 -9.46 11.66 -26.49
N MET A 148 -10.55 12.34 -26.81
CA MET A 148 -11.88 11.99 -26.30
C MET A 148 -12.27 10.55 -26.71
N SER A 149 -11.90 10.14 -27.91
CA SER A 149 -12.17 8.81 -28.43
C SER A 149 -11.40 7.70 -27.65
N SER A 150 -10.12 7.96 -27.31
CA SER A 150 -9.30 6.98 -26.57
C SER A 150 -9.70 6.88 -25.08
N MET A 151 -10.05 7.99 -24.44
CA MET A 151 -10.51 7.98 -23.04
C MET A 151 -11.89 7.35 -22.88
N ILE A 152 -12.79 7.59 -23.85
CA ILE A 152 -14.10 6.93 -23.91
C ILE A 152 -13.91 5.42 -24.13
N ALA A 153 -13.00 5.02 -25.02
CA ALA A 153 -12.68 3.62 -25.26
C ALA A 153 -12.09 2.92 -24.02
N GLN A 154 -11.17 3.56 -23.28
CA GLN A 154 -10.63 3.02 -22.03
C GLN A 154 -11.68 2.93 -20.91
N ARG A 155 -12.55 3.95 -20.76
CA ARG A 155 -13.66 3.90 -19.78
C ARG A 155 -14.70 2.83 -20.13
N VAL A 156 -14.97 2.63 -21.41
CA VAL A 156 -15.84 1.56 -21.90
C VAL A 156 -15.21 0.20 -21.64
N SER A 157 -13.91 0.04 -21.90
CA SER A 157 -13.16 -1.19 -21.65
C SER A 157 -13.20 -1.60 -20.17
N VAL A 158 -12.88 -0.70 -19.24
CA VAL A 158 -12.90 -1.01 -17.79
C VAL A 158 -14.31 -1.36 -17.31
N ARG A 159 -15.34 -0.63 -17.77
CA ARG A 159 -16.73 -0.97 -17.40
C ARG A 159 -17.20 -2.30 -17.99
N GLN A 160 -16.79 -2.63 -19.21
CA GLN A 160 -17.09 -3.92 -19.82
C GLN A 160 -16.40 -5.05 -19.05
N VAL A 161 -15.10 -4.90 -18.77
CA VAL A 161 -14.35 -5.93 -18.01
C VAL A 161 -14.91 -6.08 -16.59
N LEU A 162 -15.36 -5.01 -15.95
CA LEU A 162 -16.07 -5.07 -14.66
C LEU A 162 -17.40 -5.83 -14.81
N ALA A 163 -18.19 -5.55 -15.84
CA ALA A 163 -19.47 -6.22 -16.09
C ALA A 163 -19.33 -7.71 -16.34
N ASP A 164 -18.19 -8.15 -16.88
CA ASP A 164 -17.86 -9.55 -17.13
C ASP A 164 -17.39 -10.32 -15.89
N LEU A 165 -17.14 -9.62 -14.76
CA LEU A 165 -16.81 -10.29 -13.50
C LEU A 165 -18.07 -10.95 -12.91
N PRO A 166 -17.94 -12.15 -12.32
CA PRO A 166 -19.04 -12.73 -11.53
C PRO A 166 -19.50 -11.77 -10.42
N ASP A 167 -20.79 -11.63 -10.20
CA ASP A 167 -21.40 -10.74 -9.21
C ASP A 167 -20.82 -10.92 -7.80
N LEU A 168 -20.39 -12.16 -7.50
CA LEU A 168 -19.73 -12.50 -6.24
C LEU A 168 -18.51 -11.62 -5.94
N TYR A 169 -17.78 -11.20 -6.98
CA TYR A 169 -16.56 -10.38 -6.89
C TYR A 169 -16.80 -8.95 -7.37
N ARG A 170 -17.66 -8.78 -8.38
CA ARG A 170 -17.97 -7.48 -8.96
C ARG A 170 -18.63 -6.55 -7.95
N VAL A 171 -19.71 -6.99 -7.32
CA VAL A 171 -20.48 -6.15 -6.41
C VAL A 171 -19.66 -5.65 -5.22
N PRO A 172 -18.93 -6.49 -4.46
CA PRO A 172 -18.05 -5.99 -3.39
C PRO A 172 -16.94 -5.06 -3.89
N LEU A 173 -16.44 -5.28 -5.11
CA LEU A 173 -15.40 -4.45 -5.71
C LEU A 173 -15.95 -3.06 -6.07
N GLU A 174 -17.11 -2.99 -6.71
CA GLU A 174 -17.80 -1.73 -7.04
C GLU A 174 -18.10 -0.92 -5.78
N LEU A 175 -18.71 -1.53 -4.77
CA LEU A 175 -19.01 -0.89 -3.48
C LEU A 175 -17.74 -0.36 -2.80
N ARG A 176 -16.62 -1.09 -2.92
CA ARG A 176 -15.35 -0.68 -2.30
C ARG A 176 -14.63 0.40 -3.08
N ASP A 177 -14.47 0.24 -4.40
CA ASP A 177 -13.57 1.05 -5.21
C ASP A 177 -14.28 2.22 -5.92
N LEU A 178 -15.57 2.08 -6.26
CA LEU A 178 -16.37 3.15 -6.86
C LEU A 178 -17.16 3.94 -5.82
N GLU A 179 -17.85 3.26 -4.90
CA GLU A 179 -18.67 3.90 -3.86
C GLU A 179 -17.90 4.20 -2.57
N GLN A 180 -16.63 3.75 -2.46
CA GLN A 180 -15.72 4.04 -1.35
C GLN A 180 -16.22 3.57 0.04
N LEU A 181 -17.10 2.56 0.09
CA LEU A 181 -17.60 2.03 1.35
C LEU A 181 -16.51 1.27 2.13
N SER A 182 -16.56 1.30 3.45
CA SER A 182 -15.70 0.46 4.30
C SER A 182 -16.06 -1.02 4.18
N TYR A 183 -15.14 -1.92 4.49
CA TYR A 183 -15.43 -3.37 4.48
C TYR A 183 -16.56 -3.74 5.44
N ALA A 184 -16.66 -3.07 6.59
CA ALA A 184 -17.75 -3.27 7.56
C ALA A 184 -19.11 -2.84 6.99
N GLN A 185 -19.18 -1.70 6.29
CA GLN A 185 -20.40 -1.25 5.60
C GLN A 185 -20.82 -2.21 4.49
N ILE A 186 -19.87 -2.66 3.66
CA ILE A 186 -20.11 -3.64 2.60
C ILE A 186 -20.58 -4.98 3.20
N ALA A 187 -19.95 -5.43 4.29
CA ALA A 187 -20.32 -6.64 4.99
C ALA A 187 -21.76 -6.58 5.50
N ALA A 188 -22.15 -5.45 6.11
CA ALA A 188 -23.52 -5.22 6.57
C ALA A 188 -24.53 -5.15 5.40
N GLN A 189 -24.17 -4.46 4.30
CA GLN A 189 -25.05 -4.31 3.14
C GLN A 189 -25.28 -5.62 2.37
N LEU A 190 -24.25 -6.49 2.29
CA LEU A 190 -24.30 -7.74 1.56
C LEU A 190 -24.63 -8.95 2.44
N ASP A 191 -24.86 -8.74 3.74
CA ASP A 191 -25.05 -9.79 4.75
C ASP A 191 -23.95 -10.86 4.70
N ARG A 192 -22.71 -10.42 4.79
CA ARG A 192 -21.50 -11.27 4.70
C ARG A 192 -20.50 -10.92 5.79
N ALA A 193 -19.67 -11.89 6.18
CA ALA A 193 -18.54 -11.62 7.08
C ALA A 193 -17.53 -10.66 6.43
N GLU A 194 -16.97 -9.71 7.20
CA GLU A 194 -16.00 -8.72 6.70
C GLU A 194 -14.76 -9.37 6.06
N GLY A 195 -14.27 -10.50 6.63
CA GLY A 195 -13.18 -11.27 6.05
C GLY A 195 -13.52 -11.85 4.67
N THR A 196 -14.80 -12.27 4.46
CA THR A 196 -15.29 -12.72 3.17
C THR A 196 -15.28 -11.60 2.14
N VAL A 197 -15.77 -10.40 2.52
CA VAL A 197 -15.77 -9.22 1.66
C VAL A 197 -14.34 -8.82 1.27
N LYS A 198 -13.39 -8.79 2.22
CA LYS A 198 -11.98 -8.52 1.95
C LYS A 198 -11.39 -9.47 0.90
N SER A 199 -11.67 -10.77 1.05
CA SER A 199 -11.18 -11.78 0.11
C SER A 199 -11.84 -11.66 -1.28
N GLN A 200 -13.12 -11.33 -1.34
CA GLN A 200 -13.86 -11.11 -2.59
C GLN A 200 -13.35 -9.89 -3.36
N VAL A 201 -13.13 -8.75 -2.69
CA VAL A 201 -12.54 -7.55 -3.28
C VAL A 201 -11.12 -7.84 -3.81
N SER A 202 -10.28 -8.52 -3.03
CA SER A 202 -8.94 -8.90 -3.45
C SER A 202 -8.94 -9.77 -4.71
N ARG A 203 -9.79 -10.80 -4.75
CA ARG A 203 -9.93 -11.67 -5.94
C ARG A 203 -10.52 -10.92 -7.14
N GLY A 204 -11.52 -10.05 -6.91
CA GLY A 204 -12.09 -9.20 -7.95
C GLY A 204 -11.04 -8.31 -8.62
N ARG A 205 -10.17 -7.68 -7.84
CA ARG A 205 -9.06 -6.87 -8.36
C ARG A 205 -8.06 -7.70 -9.17
N ALA A 206 -7.70 -8.90 -8.70
CA ALA A 206 -6.79 -9.79 -9.41
C ALA A 206 -7.38 -10.23 -10.77
N MET A 207 -8.67 -10.57 -10.81
CA MET A 207 -9.36 -10.94 -12.05
C MET A 207 -9.47 -9.76 -13.03
N LEU A 208 -9.75 -8.55 -12.52
CA LEU A 208 -9.79 -7.33 -13.33
C LEU A 208 -8.42 -7.01 -13.94
N ALA A 209 -7.36 -7.05 -13.14
CA ALA A 209 -6.00 -6.83 -13.60
C ALA A 209 -5.55 -7.85 -14.66
N GLY A 210 -5.87 -9.13 -14.46
CA GLY A 210 -5.57 -10.18 -15.43
C GLY A 210 -6.27 -10.00 -16.79
N ARG A 211 -7.48 -9.46 -16.79
CA ARG A 211 -8.22 -9.19 -18.04
C ARG A 211 -7.77 -7.92 -18.74
N LEU A 212 -7.49 -6.86 -18.01
CA LEU A 212 -6.95 -5.61 -18.58
C LEU A 212 -5.53 -5.79 -19.12
N GLY A 213 -4.70 -6.66 -18.52
CA GLY A 213 -3.36 -6.99 -19.04
C GLY A 213 -3.36 -7.95 -20.23
N ALA A 214 -4.46 -8.67 -20.48
CA ALA A 214 -4.59 -9.57 -21.63
C ALA A 214 -5.04 -8.84 -22.92
N ASP A 215 -5.63 -7.65 -22.80
CA ASP A 215 -6.09 -6.83 -23.93
C ASP A 215 -4.99 -5.84 -24.45
N ASP A 216 -3.78 -5.85 -23.89
CA ASP A 216 -2.68 -5.05 -24.40
C ASP A 216 -1.97 -5.83 -25.53
N PRO A 217 -2.16 -5.45 -26.82
CA PRO A 217 -1.46 -6.12 -27.92
C PRO A 217 0.02 -5.86 -27.79
N ALA A 218 0.83 -6.91 -27.63
CA ALA A 218 2.28 -6.85 -27.58
C ALA A 218 2.82 -5.90 -28.68
N PRO A 219 3.70 -4.94 -28.36
CA PRO A 219 4.26 -4.03 -29.35
C PRO A 219 5.13 -4.83 -30.33
N GLY A 220 4.62 -4.98 -31.57
CA GLY A 220 5.42 -5.12 -32.78
C GLY A 220 6.31 -6.35 -32.89
N ALA A 221 5.80 -7.43 -33.48
CA ALA A 221 6.64 -8.30 -34.29
C ALA A 221 6.89 -7.60 -35.64
N PRO A 222 8.14 -7.40 -36.08
CA PRO A 222 8.43 -6.88 -37.44
C PRO A 222 8.08 -7.93 -38.49
N ALA A 223 7.45 -7.45 -39.56
CA ALA A 223 7.20 -8.20 -40.78
C ALA A 223 8.51 -8.49 -41.55
#